data_f5bb7deea4c6513255a128168ebba121
#
_entry.id   f5bb7deea4c6513255a128168ebba121
#
_cell.length_a   1.000
_cell.length_b   1.000
_cell.length_c   1.000
_cell.angle_alpha   90.00
_cell.angle_beta   90.00
_cell.angle_gamma   90.00
#
_symmetry.space_group_name_H-M   'P 1'
#
loop_
_entity.id
_entity.type
_entity.pdbx_description
1 polymer ?
#
loop_
_entity_poly.entity_id
_entity_poly.type
_entity_poly.pdbx_seq_one_letter_code
_entity_poly.pdbx_strand_id
1 'polypeptide(L)'
;MEKSINKNTIERFDKLARDDQKTRSSRNASFRNDLQEISMDWDQFRKIDHSFSHIVTGEMPTTNQKSSGRCWGFAGLNLFRIYLGRKYNLRDFQFSQSYFMFWDKLEKSNYFLESIIKTADKDWNSRLLMHLLTAPIQDGGQWDMWVNLVVKYGVLPQCEMPESYSSSKSMRMNRMITRKLRENAIVLRNMKMKQAGDDDIASEKKQMLEKIYKMLTIHLGNPPKNFDWQTRDKKKKFLRITNLNPNSFYNDHIGLKLDEYVCLINCPMSDKHYNKVYTVNFLGNVIEGNPIKYLNVEILDMKKAAINSLKDDEPVW
;
A
#
# COMPACT_ATOMS: atom_id res chain seq x y z
N MET A 1 9.12 19.19 -44.11
CA MET A 1 9.70 19.24 -42.74
C MET A 1 10.59 18.03 -42.53
N GLU A 2 11.83 18.27 -42.17
CA GLU A 2 12.79 17.20 -41.88
C GLU A 2 12.35 16.47 -40.60
N LYS A 3 12.12 15.17 -40.68
CA LYS A 3 11.61 14.35 -39.56
C LYS A 3 12.73 13.76 -38.69
N SER A 4 13.96 13.77 -39.20
CA SER A 4 15.15 13.21 -38.53
C SER A 4 16.03 14.31 -37.95
N ILE A 5 16.69 14.02 -36.84
CA ILE A 5 17.69 14.89 -36.25
C ILE A 5 18.99 14.68 -37.03
N ASN A 6 19.41 15.67 -37.78
CA ASN A 6 20.65 15.63 -38.56
C ASN A 6 21.83 16.26 -37.81
N LYS A 7 23.03 16.13 -38.40
CA LYS A 7 24.28 16.62 -37.81
C LYS A 7 24.24 18.12 -37.50
N ASN A 8 23.72 18.92 -38.40
CA ASN A 8 23.65 20.38 -38.22
C ASN A 8 22.68 20.75 -37.06
N THR A 9 21.60 19.98 -36.89
CA THR A 9 20.68 20.14 -35.75
C THR A 9 21.37 19.83 -34.43
N ILE A 10 22.18 18.76 -34.37
CA ILE A 10 22.96 18.37 -33.20
C ILE A 10 23.99 19.43 -32.82
N GLU A 11 24.76 19.94 -33.82
CA GLU A 11 25.75 20.98 -33.63
C GLU A 11 25.12 22.26 -33.06
N ARG A 12 23.95 22.63 -33.58
CA ARG A 12 23.18 23.77 -33.05
C ARG A 12 22.73 23.55 -31.60
N PHE A 13 22.22 22.35 -31.26
CA PHE A 13 21.84 22.04 -29.89
C PHE A 13 23.03 22.04 -28.93
N ASP A 14 24.13 21.48 -29.32
CA ASP A 14 25.37 21.47 -28.53
C ASP A 14 25.85 22.90 -28.23
N LYS A 15 25.85 23.75 -29.25
CA LYS A 15 26.21 25.18 -29.09
C LYS A 15 25.28 25.89 -28.12
N LEU A 16 23.93 25.74 -28.28
CA LEU A 16 22.97 26.35 -27.39
C LEU A 16 23.17 25.91 -25.95
N ALA A 17 23.40 24.62 -25.73
CA ALA A 17 23.57 24.06 -24.36
C ALA A 17 24.92 24.52 -23.72
N ARG A 18 25.98 24.73 -24.52
CA ARG A 18 27.28 25.21 -24.01
C ARG A 18 27.30 26.70 -23.71
N ASP A 19 26.60 27.48 -24.54
CA ASP A 19 26.59 28.94 -24.41
C ASP A 19 25.63 29.40 -23.29
N ASP A 20 24.65 28.58 -22.91
CA ASP A 20 23.74 28.92 -21.82
C ASP A 20 24.36 28.65 -20.44
N GLN A 21 24.61 29.74 -19.71
CA GLN A 21 25.20 29.67 -18.38
C GLN A 21 24.34 28.93 -17.38
N LYS A 22 22.98 29.02 -17.48
CA LYS A 22 22.05 28.32 -16.60
C LYS A 22 22.16 26.81 -16.81
N THR A 23 22.11 26.36 -18.05
CA THR A 23 22.28 24.94 -18.42
C THR A 23 23.61 24.40 -17.90
N ARG A 24 24.71 25.15 -18.03
CA ARG A 24 26.01 24.77 -17.54
C ARG A 24 26.08 24.65 -16.02
N SER A 25 25.52 25.63 -15.31
CA SER A 25 25.48 25.63 -13.85
C SER A 25 24.60 24.46 -13.31
N SER A 26 23.42 24.27 -13.89
CA SER A 26 22.52 23.16 -13.53
C SER A 26 23.16 21.81 -13.80
N ARG A 27 23.80 21.63 -14.94
CA ARG A 27 24.54 20.40 -15.27
C ARG A 27 25.63 20.09 -14.25
N ASN A 28 26.43 21.10 -13.88
CA ASN A 28 27.50 20.90 -12.91
C ASN A 28 26.95 20.55 -11.50
N ALA A 29 25.83 21.16 -11.10
CA ALA A 29 25.18 20.85 -9.85
C ALA A 29 24.58 19.43 -9.84
N SER A 30 23.87 19.03 -10.90
CA SER A 30 23.17 17.74 -10.98
C SER A 30 24.08 16.55 -11.30
N PHE A 31 25.32 16.79 -11.74
CA PHE A 31 26.21 15.70 -12.18
C PHE A 31 26.59 14.71 -11.09
N ARG A 32 26.67 15.16 -9.83
CA ARG A 32 27.02 14.32 -8.67
C ARG A 32 26.05 14.42 -7.49
N ASN A 33 25.00 15.23 -7.60
CA ASN A 33 24.01 15.43 -6.55
C ASN A 33 22.64 14.97 -7.04
N ASP A 34 21.82 14.53 -6.10
CA ASP A 34 20.42 14.19 -6.37
C ASP A 34 19.65 15.44 -6.83
N LEU A 35 18.84 15.30 -7.87
CA LEU A 35 18.06 16.39 -8.42
C LEU A 35 17.07 16.98 -7.41
N GLN A 36 16.51 16.17 -6.54
CA GLN A 36 15.56 16.62 -5.50
C GLN A 36 16.25 17.54 -4.50
N GLU A 37 17.49 17.23 -4.12
CA GLU A 37 18.26 18.05 -3.18
C GLU A 37 18.65 19.40 -3.75
N ILE A 38 19.12 19.43 -5.01
CA ILE A 38 19.54 20.68 -5.64
C ILE A 38 18.39 21.57 -6.10
N SER A 39 17.18 21.03 -6.25
CA SER A 39 15.98 21.78 -6.66
C SER A 39 15.18 22.34 -5.49
N MET A 40 15.57 22.01 -4.25
CA MET A 40 14.85 22.49 -3.06
C MET A 40 15.03 24.03 -2.92
N ASP A 41 13.91 24.75 -2.85
CA ASP A 41 13.89 26.16 -2.52
C ASP A 41 14.05 26.34 -1.00
N TRP A 42 15.27 26.58 -0.55
CA TRP A 42 15.59 26.75 0.86
C TRP A 42 14.94 27.97 1.50
N ASP A 43 14.62 29.02 0.73
CA ASP A 43 13.93 30.21 1.23
C ASP A 43 12.45 29.91 1.51
N GLN A 44 11.82 29.04 0.71
CA GLN A 44 10.48 28.54 1.00
C GLN A 44 10.50 27.50 2.13
N PHE A 45 11.47 26.57 2.09
CA PHE A 45 11.60 25.54 3.13
C PHE A 45 11.72 26.13 4.54
N ARG A 46 12.52 27.17 4.71
CA ARG A 46 12.67 27.85 6.01
C ARG A 46 11.44 28.58 6.52
N LYS A 47 10.47 28.87 5.63
CA LYS A 47 9.19 29.50 6.01
C LYS A 47 8.13 28.50 6.45
N ILE A 48 8.39 27.20 6.29
CA ILE A 48 7.47 26.15 6.75
C ILE A 48 7.48 26.16 8.28
N ASP A 49 6.32 26.42 8.86
CA ASP A 49 6.14 26.32 10.31
C ASP A 49 5.98 24.83 10.69
N HIS A 50 6.74 24.42 11.68
CA HIS A 50 6.71 23.07 12.25
C HIS A 50 5.97 23.01 13.59
N SER A 51 5.39 24.13 14.03
CA SER A 51 4.57 24.21 15.24
C SER A 51 3.10 24.17 14.87
N PHE A 52 2.38 23.23 15.40
CA PHE A 52 0.98 23.00 15.07
C PHE A 52 0.06 23.33 16.24
N SER A 53 -1.08 23.96 15.97
CA SER A 53 -2.08 24.33 16.99
C SER A 53 -2.83 23.12 17.57
N HIS A 54 -2.91 22.04 16.80
CA HIS A 54 -3.59 20.81 17.20
C HIS A 54 -2.68 19.61 16.90
N ILE A 55 -2.43 18.83 17.92
CA ILE A 55 -1.61 17.61 17.87
C ILE A 55 -2.46 16.46 18.39
N VAL A 56 -2.58 15.39 17.62
CA VAL A 56 -3.34 14.21 18.06
C VAL A 56 -2.66 13.56 19.26
N THR A 57 -3.41 13.35 20.33
CA THR A 57 -2.91 12.76 21.58
C THR A 57 -2.47 11.31 21.35
N GLY A 58 -1.31 10.92 21.88
CA GLY A 58 -0.81 9.54 21.75
C GLY A 58 0.06 9.31 20.52
N GLU A 59 0.51 10.37 19.87
CA GLU A 59 1.50 10.28 18.79
C GLU A 59 2.77 9.55 19.27
N MET A 60 3.34 8.74 18.37
CA MET A 60 4.53 7.94 18.60
C MET A 60 5.59 8.22 17.53
N PRO A 61 6.86 7.84 17.74
CA PRO A 61 7.92 8.01 16.75
C PRO A 61 7.54 7.45 15.38
N THR A 62 7.97 8.12 14.31
CA THR A 62 7.67 7.77 12.93
C THR A 62 8.16 6.38 12.58
N THR A 63 7.35 5.63 11.86
CA THR A 63 7.71 4.33 11.28
C THR A 63 8.30 4.49 9.88
N ASN A 64 9.15 3.56 9.45
CA ASN A 64 9.85 3.66 8.18
C ASN A 64 9.62 2.41 7.31
N GLN A 65 8.97 2.59 6.17
CA GLN A 65 8.68 1.50 5.22
C GLN A 65 9.89 1.01 4.41
N LYS A 66 11.04 1.70 4.52
CA LYS A 66 12.25 1.42 3.73
C LYS A 66 11.98 1.48 2.22
N SER A 67 12.56 0.55 1.45
CA SER A 67 12.39 0.44 0.00
C SER A 67 11.24 -0.50 -0.38
N SER A 68 10.04 -0.24 0.17
CA SER A 68 8.81 -0.97 -0.15
C SER A 68 7.65 0.00 -0.36
N GLY A 69 6.62 -0.38 -1.10
CA GLY A 69 5.45 0.47 -1.38
C GLY A 69 4.30 0.28 -0.38
N ARG A 70 4.60 0.00 0.90
CA ARG A 70 3.60 -0.29 1.95
C ARG A 70 3.08 0.94 2.70
N CYS A 71 3.25 2.16 2.16
CA CYS A 71 2.84 3.39 2.86
C CYS A 71 1.40 3.34 3.39
N TRP A 72 0.48 2.83 2.62
CA TRP A 72 -0.92 2.67 2.99
C TRP A 72 -1.13 1.72 4.19
N GLY A 73 -0.39 0.61 4.24
CA GLY A 73 -0.40 -0.30 5.39
C GLY A 73 0.21 0.32 6.64
N PHE A 74 1.34 1.05 6.47
CA PHE A 74 1.98 1.79 7.56
C PHE A 74 1.05 2.88 8.11
N ALA A 75 0.35 3.62 7.24
CA ALA A 75 -0.59 4.66 7.66
C ALA A 75 -1.71 4.08 8.54
N GLY A 76 -2.37 3.02 8.10
CA GLY A 76 -3.43 2.38 8.89
C GLY A 76 -2.91 1.76 10.21
N LEU A 77 -1.76 1.11 10.20
CA LEU A 77 -1.16 0.57 11.42
C LEU A 77 -0.69 1.68 12.38
N ASN A 78 -0.24 2.83 11.86
CA ASN A 78 0.09 4.00 12.68
C ASN A 78 -1.17 4.61 13.33
N LEU A 79 -2.30 4.62 12.63
CA LEU A 79 -3.58 5.00 13.21
C LEU A 79 -3.88 4.12 14.45
N PHE A 80 -3.78 2.81 14.34
CA PHE A 80 -3.99 1.89 15.46
C PHE A 80 -3.00 2.09 16.62
N ARG A 81 -1.76 2.50 16.33
CA ARG A 81 -0.76 2.78 17.36
C ARG A 81 -1.22 3.88 18.32
N ILE A 82 -1.93 4.90 17.82
CA ILE A 82 -2.46 6.00 18.64
C ILE A 82 -3.44 5.46 19.68
N TYR A 83 -4.41 4.65 19.24
CA TYR A 83 -5.42 4.07 20.14
C TYR A 83 -4.80 3.11 21.15
N LEU A 84 -3.91 2.22 20.70
CA LEU A 84 -3.23 1.29 21.58
C LEU A 84 -2.33 2.05 22.60
N GLY A 85 -1.65 3.10 22.12
CA GLY A 85 -0.81 3.96 22.93
C GLY A 85 -1.57 4.69 24.02
N ARG A 86 -2.75 5.21 23.71
CA ARG A 86 -3.66 5.84 24.69
C ARG A 86 -4.12 4.82 25.72
N LYS A 87 -4.63 3.64 25.26
CA LYS A 87 -5.18 2.60 26.12
C LYS A 87 -4.18 2.04 27.13
N TYR A 88 -2.93 1.82 26.71
CA TYR A 88 -1.89 1.19 27.51
C TYR A 88 -0.78 2.17 27.97
N ASN A 89 -0.95 3.47 27.73
CA ASN A 89 0.04 4.50 28.05
C ASN A 89 1.45 4.17 27.50
N LEU A 90 1.53 3.76 26.23
CA LEU A 90 2.78 3.34 25.61
C LEU A 90 3.58 4.55 25.11
N ARG A 91 4.91 4.46 25.28
CA ARG A 91 5.84 5.45 24.72
C ARG A 91 6.15 5.17 23.26
N ASP A 92 6.33 3.90 22.93
CA ASP A 92 6.62 3.41 21.60
C ASP A 92 6.04 2.01 21.43
N PHE A 93 5.55 1.74 20.23
CA PHE A 93 5.01 0.46 19.84
C PHE A 93 4.94 0.40 18.31
N GLN A 94 5.13 -0.78 17.73
CA GLN A 94 4.88 -1.01 16.32
C GLN A 94 4.11 -2.30 16.11
N PHE A 95 3.14 -2.25 15.20
CA PHE A 95 2.52 -3.46 14.65
C PHE A 95 3.44 -4.08 13.60
N SER A 96 3.29 -5.37 13.35
CA SER A 96 4.04 -6.06 12.31
C SER A 96 3.53 -5.67 10.91
N GLN A 97 4.32 -4.89 10.22
CA GLN A 97 4.09 -4.55 8.82
C GLN A 97 4.45 -5.72 7.89
N SER A 98 5.32 -6.64 8.35
CA SER A 98 5.65 -7.87 7.64
C SER A 98 4.48 -8.86 7.62
N TYR A 99 3.77 -9.00 8.74
CA TYR A 99 2.52 -9.78 8.84
C TYR A 99 1.44 -9.25 7.90
N PHE A 100 1.21 -7.95 7.94
CA PHE A 100 0.28 -7.28 7.04
C PHE A 100 0.64 -7.53 5.56
N MET A 101 1.93 -7.40 5.21
CA MET A 101 2.42 -7.64 3.85
C MET A 101 2.22 -9.07 3.39
N PHE A 102 2.41 -10.05 4.27
CA PHE A 102 2.21 -11.47 3.94
C PHE A 102 0.79 -11.71 3.42
N TRP A 103 -0.20 -11.27 4.17
CA TRP A 103 -1.61 -11.46 3.82
C TRP A 103 -2.03 -10.62 2.63
N ASP A 104 -1.52 -9.39 2.52
CA ASP A 104 -1.76 -8.55 1.33
C ASP A 104 -1.30 -9.25 0.04
N LYS A 105 -0.09 -9.80 0.05
CA LYS A 105 0.44 -10.48 -1.15
C LYS A 105 -0.30 -11.78 -1.47
N LEU A 106 -0.68 -12.54 -0.47
CA LEU A 106 -1.46 -13.77 -0.68
C LEU A 106 -2.85 -13.44 -1.26
N GLU A 107 -3.56 -12.50 -0.64
CA GLU A 107 -4.90 -12.11 -1.07
C GLU A 107 -4.91 -11.45 -2.45
N LYS A 108 -3.97 -10.55 -2.73
CA LYS A 108 -3.80 -9.99 -4.07
C LYS A 108 -3.50 -11.07 -5.12
N SER A 109 -2.74 -12.10 -4.75
CA SER A 109 -2.50 -13.23 -5.65
C SER A 109 -3.79 -13.99 -5.95
N ASN A 110 -4.62 -14.25 -4.94
CA ASN A 110 -5.93 -14.86 -5.12
C ASN A 110 -6.85 -13.96 -5.97
N TYR A 111 -6.93 -12.67 -5.64
CA TYR A 111 -7.73 -11.69 -6.37
C TYR A 111 -7.34 -11.59 -7.85
N PHE A 112 -6.03 -11.60 -8.12
CA PHE A 112 -5.52 -11.63 -9.49
C PHE A 112 -5.96 -12.90 -10.24
N LEU A 113 -5.80 -14.09 -9.64
CA LEU A 113 -6.17 -15.36 -10.28
C LEU A 113 -7.68 -15.42 -10.55
N GLU A 114 -8.53 -14.96 -9.63
CA GLU A 114 -9.97 -14.82 -9.85
C GLU A 114 -10.30 -13.84 -10.98
N SER A 115 -9.59 -12.70 -11.02
CA SER A 115 -9.75 -11.72 -12.09
C SER A 115 -9.38 -12.29 -13.45
N ILE A 116 -8.35 -13.13 -13.52
CA ILE A 116 -7.93 -13.85 -14.74
C ILE A 116 -9.00 -14.85 -15.17
N ILE A 117 -9.56 -15.62 -14.24
CA ILE A 117 -10.66 -16.56 -14.52
C ILE A 117 -11.88 -15.80 -15.06
N LYS A 118 -12.25 -14.71 -14.39
CA LYS A 118 -13.40 -13.86 -14.78
C LYS A 118 -13.25 -13.18 -16.14
N THR A 119 -12.00 -12.95 -16.58
CA THR A 119 -11.70 -12.31 -17.87
C THR A 119 -11.15 -13.27 -18.91
N ALA A 120 -11.35 -14.57 -18.74
CA ALA A 120 -10.79 -15.59 -19.63
C ALA A 120 -11.34 -15.50 -21.08
N ASP A 121 -12.53 -14.92 -21.27
CA ASP A 121 -13.15 -14.63 -22.56
C ASP A 121 -12.52 -13.45 -23.32
N LYS A 122 -11.77 -12.58 -22.62
CA LYS A 122 -11.19 -11.38 -23.23
C LYS A 122 -9.95 -11.71 -24.05
N ASP A 123 -9.74 -10.98 -25.12
CA ASP A 123 -8.52 -11.07 -25.92
C ASP A 123 -7.27 -10.71 -25.10
N TRP A 124 -6.13 -11.35 -25.41
CA TRP A 124 -4.85 -11.07 -24.76
C TRP A 124 -4.43 -9.59 -24.87
N ASN A 125 -4.81 -8.93 -25.97
CA ASN A 125 -4.51 -7.52 -26.24
C ASN A 125 -5.56 -6.57 -25.65
N SER A 126 -6.59 -7.08 -24.96
CA SER A 126 -7.59 -6.20 -24.34
C SER A 126 -6.94 -5.33 -23.26
N ARG A 127 -7.33 -4.05 -23.22
CA ARG A 127 -6.80 -3.07 -22.26
C ARG A 127 -6.90 -3.56 -20.81
N LEU A 128 -8.01 -4.20 -20.46
CA LEU A 128 -8.25 -4.71 -19.10
C LEU A 128 -7.26 -5.82 -18.76
N LEU A 129 -7.10 -6.82 -19.63
CA LEU A 129 -6.22 -7.95 -19.37
C LEU A 129 -4.75 -7.49 -19.30
N MET A 130 -4.33 -6.62 -20.21
CA MET A 130 -3.00 -6.02 -20.17
C MET A 130 -2.74 -5.27 -18.86
N HIS A 131 -3.74 -4.52 -18.37
CA HIS A 131 -3.65 -3.84 -17.07
C HIS A 131 -3.47 -4.84 -15.92
N LEU A 132 -4.30 -5.88 -15.84
CA LEU A 132 -4.20 -6.92 -14.81
C LEU A 132 -2.82 -7.62 -14.84
N LEU A 133 -2.32 -7.95 -16.01
CA LEU A 133 -1.03 -8.63 -16.18
C LEU A 133 0.18 -7.71 -15.87
N THR A 134 0.03 -6.41 -15.93
CA THR A 134 1.14 -5.47 -15.68
C THR A 134 1.63 -5.53 -14.24
N ALA A 135 0.73 -5.53 -13.27
CA ALA A 135 1.09 -5.48 -11.85
C ALA A 135 0.16 -6.35 -10.97
N PRO A 136 0.26 -7.69 -11.07
CA PRO A 136 -0.61 -8.62 -10.33
C PRO A 136 -0.62 -8.41 -8.81
N ILE A 137 0.51 -8.03 -8.22
CA ILE A 137 0.70 -7.88 -6.77
C ILE A 137 1.45 -6.59 -6.41
N GLN A 138 1.04 -5.46 -6.98
CA GLN A 138 1.63 -4.17 -6.62
C GLN A 138 1.60 -3.92 -5.10
N ASP A 139 2.54 -3.12 -4.60
CA ASP A 139 2.64 -2.84 -3.15
C ASP A 139 1.55 -1.90 -2.64
N GLY A 140 1.03 -0.99 -3.47
CA GLY A 140 0.01 -0.01 -3.12
C GLY A 140 -1.34 -0.62 -2.74
N GLY A 141 -2.17 0.14 -2.05
CA GLY A 141 -3.54 -0.25 -1.67
C GLY A 141 -4.35 0.95 -1.22
N GLN A 142 -5.61 0.71 -0.90
CA GLN A 142 -6.61 1.69 -0.52
C GLN A 142 -7.17 1.37 0.86
N TRP A 143 -7.90 2.32 1.46
CA TRP A 143 -8.50 2.15 2.79
C TRP A 143 -9.30 0.85 2.94
N ASP A 144 -10.28 0.61 2.06
CA ASP A 144 -11.11 -0.61 2.15
C ASP A 144 -10.29 -1.90 1.99
N MET A 145 -9.22 -1.89 1.18
CA MET A 145 -8.31 -3.02 1.07
C MET A 145 -7.56 -3.26 2.39
N TRP A 146 -7.18 -2.21 3.10
CA TRP A 146 -6.56 -2.31 4.40
C TRP A 146 -7.53 -2.85 5.45
N VAL A 147 -8.75 -2.32 5.48
CA VAL A 147 -9.85 -2.78 6.36
C VAL A 147 -10.11 -4.27 6.15
N ASN A 148 -10.26 -4.70 4.90
CA ASN A 148 -10.51 -6.11 4.56
C ASN A 148 -9.43 -7.05 5.14
N LEU A 149 -8.16 -6.66 5.07
CA LEU A 149 -7.06 -7.46 5.63
C LEU A 149 -7.10 -7.50 7.16
N VAL A 150 -7.34 -6.36 7.80
CA VAL A 150 -7.39 -6.27 9.27
C VAL A 150 -8.57 -7.07 9.82
N VAL A 151 -9.76 -6.95 9.23
CA VAL A 151 -10.94 -7.69 9.66
C VAL A 151 -10.76 -9.20 9.48
N LYS A 152 -10.14 -9.63 8.37
CA LYS A 152 -9.94 -11.05 8.06
C LYS A 152 -8.81 -11.68 8.89
N TYR A 153 -7.70 -10.99 9.06
CA TYR A 153 -6.46 -11.55 9.61
C TYR A 153 -6.02 -10.95 10.94
N GLY A 154 -6.64 -9.87 11.38
CA GLY A 154 -6.21 -9.16 12.58
C GLY A 154 -4.87 -8.46 12.42
N VAL A 155 -4.25 -8.14 13.56
CA VAL A 155 -2.93 -7.51 13.65
C VAL A 155 -2.14 -8.11 14.81
N LEU A 156 -0.81 -7.93 14.81
CA LEU A 156 0.05 -8.37 15.90
C LEU A 156 1.26 -7.44 16.10
N PRO A 157 1.91 -7.49 17.27
CA PRO A 157 3.11 -6.70 17.54
C PRO A 157 4.25 -7.04 16.57
N GLN A 158 5.09 -6.06 16.26
CA GLN A 158 6.23 -6.23 15.35
C GLN A 158 7.22 -7.31 15.84
N CYS A 159 7.40 -7.47 17.15
CA CYS A 159 8.29 -8.49 17.72
C CYS A 159 7.88 -9.92 17.37
N GLU A 160 6.59 -10.17 17.13
CA GLU A 160 6.06 -11.51 16.80
C GLU A 160 6.30 -11.91 15.34
N MET A 161 6.37 -10.94 14.44
CA MET A 161 6.78 -11.14 13.05
C MET A 161 7.54 -9.90 12.58
N PRO A 162 8.85 -9.85 12.82
CA PRO A 162 9.68 -8.69 12.52
C PRO A 162 9.91 -8.51 11.02
N GLU A 163 10.46 -7.34 10.66
CA GLU A 163 10.83 -7.05 9.28
C GLU A 163 11.93 -8.01 8.78
N SER A 164 11.68 -8.60 7.61
CA SER A 164 12.66 -9.35 6.86
C SER A 164 13.42 -8.46 5.86
N TYR A 165 14.47 -8.98 5.23
CA TYR A 165 15.10 -8.29 4.12
C TYR A 165 14.11 -8.01 2.98
N SER A 166 13.26 -8.99 2.66
CA SER A 166 12.30 -8.89 1.56
C SER A 166 11.12 -7.97 1.88
N SER A 167 10.69 -7.85 3.14
CA SER A 167 9.67 -6.87 3.52
C SER A 167 10.22 -5.44 3.42
N SER A 168 11.49 -5.23 3.78
CA SER A 168 12.15 -3.93 3.70
C SER A 168 12.58 -3.53 2.27
N LYS A 169 12.78 -4.51 1.37
CA LYS A 169 13.16 -4.33 -0.05
C LYS A 169 12.36 -5.27 -0.94
N SER A 170 11.10 -4.95 -1.16
CA SER A 170 10.08 -5.86 -1.73
C SER A 170 10.24 -6.17 -3.23
N MET A 171 10.95 -5.35 -3.97
CA MET A 171 10.99 -5.41 -5.44
C MET A 171 11.34 -6.80 -5.99
N ARG A 172 12.35 -7.50 -5.43
CA ARG A 172 12.78 -8.83 -5.92
C ARG A 172 11.72 -9.89 -5.67
N MET A 173 11.17 -9.93 -4.46
CA MET A 173 10.08 -10.85 -4.09
C MET A 173 8.87 -10.61 -4.99
N ASN A 174 8.43 -9.36 -5.14
CA ASN A 174 7.30 -9.00 -5.99
C ASN A 174 7.52 -9.43 -7.45
N ARG A 175 8.73 -9.25 -7.99
CA ARG A 175 9.07 -9.69 -9.36
C ARG A 175 8.93 -11.20 -9.53
N MET A 176 9.41 -11.99 -8.55
CA MET A 176 9.33 -13.45 -8.59
C MET A 176 7.87 -13.93 -8.55
N ILE A 177 7.07 -13.39 -7.62
CA ILE A 177 5.66 -13.74 -7.49
C ILE A 177 4.87 -13.28 -8.74
N THR A 178 5.10 -12.06 -9.22
CA THR A 178 4.48 -11.56 -10.46
C THR A 178 4.74 -12.48 -11.64
N ARG A 179 5.98 -12.93 -11.83
CA ARG A 179 6.33 -13.88 -12.89
C ARG A 179 5.52 -15.16 -12.73
N LYS A 180 5.47 -15.72 -11.51
CA LYS A 180 4.72 -16.95 -11.23
C LYS A 180 3.22 -16.80 -11.48
N LEU A 181 2.64 -15.67 -11.09
CA LEU A 181 1.23 -15.37 -11.35
C LEU A 181 0.92 -15.23 -12.84
N ARG A 182 1.83 -14.65 -13.63
CA ARG A 182 1.66 -14.60 -15.11
C ARG A 182 1.73 -15.99 -15.73
N GLU A 183 2.62 -16.87 -15.28
CA GLU A 183 2.63 -18.29 -15.70
C GLU A 183 1.30 -18.96 -15.35
N ASN A 184 0.81 -18.76 -14.13
CA ASN A 184 -0.47 -19.30 -13.67
C ASN A 184 -1.66 -18.78 -14.49
N ALA A 185 -1.63 -17.50 -14.88
CA ALA A 185 -2.68 -16.90 -15.72
C ALA A 185 -2.81 -17.60 -17.07
N ILE A 186 -1.70 -17.99 -17.68
CA ILE A 186 -1.71 -18.75 -18.94
C ILE A 186 -2.41 -20.10 -18.72
N VAL A 187 -2.09 -20.82 -17.65
CA VAL A 187 -2.67 -22.12 -17.33
C VAL A 187 -4.18 -22.01 -17.14
N LEU A 188 -4.64 -21.10 -16.27
CA LEU A 188 -6.08 -20.92 -15.97
C LEU A 188 -6.88 -20.50 -17.21
N ARG A 189 -6.36 -19.59 -18.02
CA ARG A 189 -7.01 -19.19 -19.28
C ARG A 189 -7.12 -20.36 -20.24
N ASN A 190 -6.06 -21.17 -20.40
CA ASN A 190 -6.08 -22.35 -21.25
C ASN A 190 -7.10 -23.40 -20.76
N MET A 191 -7.24 -23.59 -19.43
CA MET A 191 -8.26 -24.46 -18.85
C MET A 191 -9.67 -23.96 -19.21
N LYS A 192 -9.94 -22.65 -19.04
CA LYS A 192 -11.24 -22.05 -19.42
C LYS A 192 -11.51 -22.18 -20.91
N MET A 193 -10.53 -21.93 -21.77
CA MET A 193 -10.67 -22.09 -23.23
C MET A 193 -10.98 -23.53 -23.63
N LYS A 194 -10.44 -24.52 -22.92
CA LYS A 194 -10.73 -25.94 -23.07
C LYS A 194 -12.01 -26.42 -22.38
N GLN A 195 -12.78 -25.49 -21.81
CA GLN A 195 -14.01 -25.77 -21.07
C GLN A 195 -13.84 -26.77 -19.92
N ALA A 196 -12.70 -26.70 -19.21
CA ALA A 196 -12.47 -27.47 -18.00
C ALA A 196 -13.54 -27.14 -16.94
N GLY A 197 -13.89 -28.12 -16.12
CA GLY A 197 -14.88 -27.97 -15.05
C GLY A 197 -14.44 -26.93 -14.01
N ASP A 198 -15.39 -26.28 -13.37
CA ASP A 198 -15.09 -25.26 -12.36
C ASP A 198 -14.34 -25.85 -11.14
N ASP A 199 -14.62 -27.10 -10.77
CA ASP A 199 -13.90 -27.81 -9.71
C ASP A 199 -12.43 -28.07 -10.06
N ASP A 200 -12.12 -28.40 -11.31
CA ASP A 200 -10.74 -28.58 -11.77
C ASP A 200 -9.98 -27.27 -11.74
N ILE A 201 -10.61 -26.17 -12.17
CA ILE A 201 -10.03 -24.83 -12.13
C ILE A 201 -9.79 -24.38 -10.71
N ALA A 202 -10.74 -24.62 -9.79
CA ALA A 202 -10.60 -24.29 -8.39
C ALA A 202 -9.48 -25.10 -7.72
N SER A 203 -9.35 -26.39 -8.05
CA SER A 203 -8.28 -27.27 -7.60
C SER A 203 -6.90 -26.78 -8.06
N GLU A 204 -6.75 -26.45 -9.34
CA GLU A 204 -5.49 -25.94 -9.90
C GLU A 204 -5.13 -24.57 -9.27
N LYS A 205 -6.10 -23.65 -9.15
CA LYS A 205 -5.90 -22.37 -8.46
C LYS A 205 -5.41 -22.56 -7.02
N LYS A 206 -5.97 -23.53 -6.28
CA LYS A 206 -5.55 -23.84 -4.91
C LYS A 206 -4.09 -24.27 -4.86
N GLN A 207 -3.65 -25.15 -5.76
CA GLN A 207 -2.25 -25.57 -5.87
C GLN A 207 -1.32 -24.40 -6.21
N MET A 208 -1.78 -23.48 -7.09
CA MET A 208 -1.05 -22.25 -7.40
C MET A 208 -0.86 -21.38 -6.15
N LEU A 209 -1.91 -21.18 -5.36
CA LEU A 209 -1.84 -20.40 -4.12
C LEU A 209 -0.97 -21.05 -3.04
N GLU A 210 -0.95 -22.38 -2.96
CA GLU A 210 -0.02 -23.10 -2.07
C GLU A 210 1.45 -22.82 -2.42
N LYS A 211 1.78 -22.75 -3.71
CA LYS A 211 3.12 -22.37 -4.18
C LYS A 211 3.44 -20.91 -3.81
N ILE A 212 2.49 -19.99 -3.99
CA ILE A 212 2.66 -18.58 -3.60
C ILE A 212 2.83 -18.46 -2.09
N TYR A 213 2.05 -19.18 -1.29
CA TYR A 213 2.19 -19.21 0.17
C TYR A 213 3.59 -19.64 0.61
N LYS A 214 4.14 -20.71 0.00
CA LYS A 214 5.51 -21.16 0.25
C LYS A 214 6.55 -20.10 -0.12
N MET A 215 6.37 -19.41 -1.25
CA MET A 215 7.25 -18.30 -1.65
C MET A 215 7.21 -17.16 -0.62
N LEU A 216 6.02 -16.79 -0.16
CA LEU A 216 5.86 -15.76 0.88
C LEU A 216 6.51 -16.17 2.20
N THR A 217 6.34 -17.43 2.61
CA THR A 217 6.99 -17.98 3.82
C THR A 217 8.52 -17.91 3.74
N ILE A 218 9.12 -18.23 2.59
CA ILE A 218 10.57 -18.13 2.37
C ILE A 218 11.06 -16.67 2.51
N HIS A 219 10.29 -15.72 2.06
CA HIS A 219 10.68 -14.31 2.04
C HIS A 219 10.35 -13.52 3.31
N LEU A 220 9.23 -13.85 3.94
CA LEU A 220 8.65 -13.07 5.04
C LEU A 220 8.58 -13.83 6.37
N GLY A 221 8.77 -15.16 6.37
CA GLY A 221 8.54 -16.01 7.51
C GLY A 221 7.11 -16.53 7.61
N ASN A 222 6.85 -17.40 8.59
CA ASN A 222 5.51 -17.93 8.85
C ASN A 222 4.72 -16.98 9.73
N PRO A 223 3.49 -16.58 9.34
CA PRO A 223 2.61 -15.80 10.19
C PRO A 223 2.28 -16.59 11.48
N PRO A 224 2.52 -16.02 12.68
CA PRO A 224 2.15 -16.66 13.93
C PRO A 224 0.64 -16.75 14.09
N LYS A 225 0.17 -17.86 14.65
CA LYS A 225 -1.26 -18.08 14.94
C LYS A 225 -1.64 -17.57 16.31
N ASN A 226 -0.77 -17.74 17.29
CA ASN A 226 -0.93 -17.33 18.68
C ASN A 226 0.36 -16.70 19.18
N PHE A 227 0.25 -15.79 20.15
CA PHE A 227 1.39 -15.13 20.78
C PHE A 227 1.03 -14.61 22.17
N ASP A 228 2.06 -14.24 22.93
CA ASP A 228 1.96 -13.50 24.18
C ASP A 228 2.55 -12.12 23.96
N TRP A 229 1.82 -11.08 24.32
CA TRP A 229 2.34 -9.71 24.22
C TRP A 229 2.86 -9.20 25.55
N GLN A 230 4.12 -8.73 25.54
CA GLN A 230 4.77 -8.13 26.70
C GLN A 230 5.30 -6.74 26.32
N THR A 231 5.11 -5.79 27.22
CA THR A 231 5.59 -4.40 27.02
C THR A 231 5.74 -3.68 28.37
N ARG A 232 6.23 -2.44 28.32
CA ARG A 232 6.22 -1.52 29.46
C ARG A 232 5.57 -0.21 29.06
N ASP A 233 4.79 0.36 29.97
CA ASP A 233 4.19 1.68 29.79
C ASP A 233 5.22 2.81 29.95
N LYS A 234 4.80 4.08 29.76
CA LYS A 234 5.64 5.28 29.96
C LYS A 234 6.22 5.37 31.38
N LYS A 235 5.55 4.76 32.38
CA LYS A 235 5.99 4.70 33.78
C LYS A 235 6.84 3.45 34.07
N LYS A 236 7.25 2.71 33.06
CA LYS A 236 8.01 1.46 33.14
C LYS A 236 7.27 0.29 33.82
N LYS A 237 5.96 0.40 34.05
CA LYS A 237 5.14 -0.69 34.58
C LYS A 237 5.07 -1.80 33.54
N PHE A 238 5.35 -3.03 33.95
CA PHE A 238 5.30 -4.23 33.10
C PHE A 238 3.85 -4.62 32.82
N LEU A 239 3.57 -4.92 31.57
CA LEU A 239 2.31 -5.48 31.09
C LEU A 239 2.60 -6.80 30.36
N ARG A 240 1.82 -7.81 30.65
CA ARG A 240 1.79 -9.08 29.91
C ARG A 240 0.37 -9.50 29.64
N ILE A 241 0.07 -9.83 28.39
CA ILE A 241 -1.21 -10.38 27.96
C ILE A 241 -0.90 -11.67 27.22
N THR A 242 -1.51 -12.78 27.62
CA THR A 242 -1.22 -14.12 27.13
C THR A 242 -2.37 -14.68 26.30
N ASN A 243 -2.09 -15.74 25.54
CA ASN A 243 -3.09 -16.47 24.74
C ASN A 243 -3.81 -15.62 23.69
N LEU A 244 -3.09 -14.70 23.08
CA LEU A 244 -3.60 -13.85 22.01
C LEU A 244 -3.48 -14.56 20.66
N ASN A 245 -4.44 -14.27 19.79
CA ASN A 245 -4.29 -14.43 18.34
C ASN A 245 -4.47 -13.06 17.66
N PRO A 246 -4.09 -12.91 16.38
CA PRO A 246 -4.14 -11.61 15.72
C PRO A 246 -5.52 -10.95 15.72
N ASN A 247 -6.60 -11.73 15.59
CA ASN A 247 -7.97 -11.21 15.61
C ASN A 247 -8.40 -10.79 17.02
N SER A 248 -8.10 -11.58 18.06
CA SER A 248 -8.38 -11.18 19.44
C SER A 248 -7.60 -9.94 19.83
N PHE A 249 -6.33 -9.83 19.37
CA PHE A 249 -5.53 -8.65 19.62
C PHE A 249 -6.14 -7.39 18.98
N TYR A 250 -6.66 -7.49 17.77
CA TYR A 250 -7.40 -6.39 17.13
C TYR A 250 -8.69 -6.07 17.89
N ASN A 251 -9.56 -7.06 18.09
CA ASN A 251 -10.89 -6.85 18.64
C ASN A 251 -10.89 -6.34 20.08
N ASP A 252 -10.05 -6.94 20.94
CA ASP A 252 -10.07 -6.69 22.38
C ASP A 252 -9.21 -5.50 22.80
N HIS A 253 -8.16 -5.19 22.02
CA HIS A 253 -7.18 -4.19 22.41
C HIS A 253 -7.22 -2.90 21.59
N ILE A 254 -7.70 -2.96 20.34
CA ILE A 254 -7.90 -1.80 19.47
C ILE A 254 -9.39 -1.49 19.34
N GLY A 255 -10.17 -2.43 18.79
CA GLY A 255 -11.61 -2.42 18.79
C GLY A 255 -12.28 -1.28 18.00
N LEU A 256 -11.54 -0.69 17.02
CA LEU A 256 -12.11 0.35 16.17
C LEU A 256 -13.11 -0.23 15.18
N LYS A 257 -14.26 0.40 15.08
CA LYS A 257 -15.28 0.06 14.08
C LYS A 257 -14.91 0.67 12.73
N LEU A 258 -14.17 -0.09 11.95
CA LEU A 258 -13.60 0.41 10.68
C LEU A 258 -14.65 0.66 9.60
N ASP A 259 -15.85 0.13 9.76
CA ASP A 259 -17.02 0.35 8.91
C ASP A 259 -17.66 1.73 9.10
N GLU A 260 -17.36 2.43 10.19
CA GLU A 260 -17.78 3.81 10.44
C GLU A 260 -16.91 4.84 9.72
N TYR A 261 -15.77 4.44 9.11
CA TYR A 261 -14.86 5.33 8.40
C TYR A 261 -15.24 5.48 6.92
N VAL A 262 -15.09 6.68 6.39
CA VAL A 262 -15.42 7.02 5.00
C VAL A 262 -14.18 7.52 4.29
N CYS A 263 -13.92 6.97 3.09
CA CYS A 263 -12.84 7.44 2.23
C CYS A 263 -13.34 8.60 1.35
N LEU A 264 -12.80 9.80 1.57
CA LEU A 264 -13.09 10.99 0.79
C LEU A 264 -12.06 11.15 -0.33
N ILE A 265 -12.52 11.56 -1.50
CA ILE A 265 -11.66 11.98 -2.61
C ILE A 265 -12.11 13.35 -3.14
N ASN A 266 -11.22 14.07 -3.78
CA ASN A 266 -11.55 15.20 -4.60
C ASN A 266 -11.13 14.91 -6.04
N CYS A 267 -12.12 14.65 -6.89
CA CYS A 267 -11.94 14.34 -8.31
C CYS A 267 -12.80 15.30 -9.15
N PRO A 268 -12.26 16.46 -9.59
CA PRO A 268 -13.00 17.51 -10.29
C PRO A 268 -13.17 17.22 -11.79
N MET A 269 -13.53 16.00 -12.15
CA MET A 269 -13.78 15.59 -13.53
C MET A 269 -15.27 15.74 -13.88
N SER A 270 -15.58 16.12 -15.11
CA SER A 270 -16.96 16.37 -15.56
C SER A 270 -17.88 15.15 -15.46
N ASP A 271 -17.32 13.94 -15.57
CA ASP A 271 -18.03 12.66 -15.44
C ASP A 271 -18.04 12.10 -14.01
N LYS A 272 -17.43 12.81 -13.05
CA LYS A 272 -17.34 12.43 -11.65
C LYS A 272 -18.00 13.49 -10.76
N HIS A 273 -19.33 13.40 -10.64
CA HIS A 273 -20.10 14.38 -9.86
C HIS A 273 -19.75 14.31 -8.37
N TYR A 274 -19.71 15.47 -7.72
CA TYR A 274 -19.57 15.55 -6.26
C TYR A 274 -20.78 14.97 -5.53
N ASN A 275 -20.59 14.57 -4.28
CA ASN A 275 -21.59 13.91 -3.42
C ASN A 275 -22.11 12.58 -3.97
N LYS A 276 -21.28 11.90 -4.78
CA LYS A 276 -21.53 10.56 -5.29
C LYS A 276 -20.43 9.59 -4.85
N VAL A 277 -20.82 8.35 -4.66
CA VAL A 277 -19.87 7.25 -4.33
C VAL A 277 -19.42 6.59 -5.61
N TYR A 278 -18.11 6.39 -5.73
CA TYR A 278 -17.45 5.73 -6.85
C TYR A 278 -16.67 4.51 -6.37
N THR A 279 -16.51 3.55 -7.25
CA THR A 279 -15.64 2.39 -7.08
C THR A 279 -14.76 2.20 -8.31
N VAL A 280 -13.74 1.37 -8.20
CA VAL A 280 -12.87 1.01 -9.33
C VAL A 280 -12.97 -0.48 -9.57
N ASN A 281 -13.44 -0.88 -10.74
CA ASN A 281 -13.53 -2.28 -11.12
C ASN A 281 -12.16 -2.93 -11.18
N PHE A 282 -12.04 -4.16 -10.71
CA PHE A 282 -10.79 -4.91 -10.62
C PHE A 282 -9.70 -4.27 -9.76
N LEU A 283 -10.07 -3.37 -8.85
CA LEU A 283 -9.21 -2.88 -7.80
C LEU A 283 -9.68 -3.44 -6.46
N GLY A 284 -8.86 -4.26 -5.83
CA GLY A 284 -9.18 -4.95 -4.57
C GLY A 284 -8.07 -5.91 -4.17
N ASN A 285 -8.28 -6.61 -3.06
CA ASN A 285 -7.37 -7.65 -2.58
C ASN A 285 -8.11 -8.90 -2.07
N VAL A 286 -9.15 -8.76 -1.26
CA VAL A 286 -9.91 -9.87 -0.67
C VAL A 286 -11.19 -10.10 -1.48
N ILE A 287 -11.41 -11.31 -1.98
CA ILE A 287 -12.56 -11.62 -2.86
C ILE A 287 -13.89 -11.42 -2.13
N GLU A 288 -14.00 -11.87 -0.88
CA GLU A 288 -15.21 -11.72 -0.06
C GLU A 288 -15.24 -10.38 0.70
N GLY A 289 -14.26 -9.51 0.49
CA GLY A 289 -14.12 -8.24 1.18
C GLY A 289 -15.04 -7.15 0.64
N ASN A 290 -15.11 -6.05 1.37
CA ASN A 290 -15.83 -4.87 0.94
C ASN A 290 -15.21 -4.29 -0.35
N PRO A 291 -16.03 -3.86 -1.33
CA PRO A 291 -15.52 -3.12 -2.47
C PRO A 291 -14.98 -1.76 -2.04
N ILE A 292 -13.99 -1.26 -2.76
CA ILE A 292 -13.47 0.09 -2.54
C ILE A 292 -14.57 1.12 -2.81
N LYS A 293 -14.75 2.06 -1.88
CA LYS A 293 -15.73 3.14 -1.97
C LYS A 293 -15.06 4.48 -1.75
N TYR A 294 -15.28 5.39 -2.68
CA TYR A 294 -14.81 6.78 -2.59
C TYR A 294 -16.00 7.72 -2.65
N LEU A 295 -16.20 8.52 -1.64
CA LEU A 295 -17.14 9.66 -1.69
C LEU A 295 -16.42 10.85 -2.31
N ASN A 296 -16.84 11.27 -3.51
CA ASN A 296 -16.27 12.44 -4.17
C ASN A 296 -16.87 13.71 -3.60
N VAL A 297 -16.02 14.59 -3.06
CA VAL A 297 -16.45 15.84 -2.40
C VAL A 297 -15.62 17.02 -2.89
N GLU A 298 -16.15 18.23 -2.67
CA GLU A 298 -15.40 19.47 -2.89
C GLU A 298 -14.15 19.52 -2.00
N ILE A 299 -13.07 20.13 -2.50
CA ILE A 299 -11.80 20.21 -1.78
C ILE A 299 -11.94 20.94 -0.43
N LEU A 300 -12.85 21.94 -0.34
CA LEU A 300 -13.09 22.65 0.91
C LEU A 300 -13.80 21.78 1.94
N ASP A 301 -14.73 20.93 1.53
CA ASP A 301 -15.42 19.98 2.40
C ASP A 301 -14.46 18.91 2.89
N MET A 302 -13.59 18.40 2.02
CA MET A 302 -12.53 17.44 2.40
C MET A 302 -11.58 18.04 3.45
N LYS A 303 -11.11 19.28 3.24
CA LYS A 303 -10.28 19.99 4.21
C LYS A 303 -10.99 20.20 5.55
N LYS A 304 -12.28 20.62 5.51
CA LYS A 304 -13.08 20.82 6.71
C LYS A 304 -13.27 19.53 7.48
N ALA A 305 -13.55 18.42 6.81
CA ALA A 305 -13.68 17.10 7.44
C ALA A 305 -12.38 16.70 8.16
N ALA A 306 -11.22 16.82 7.49
CA ALA A 306 -9.92 16.53 8.07
C ALA A 306 -9.60 17.42 9.29
N ILE A 307 -9.87 18.73 9.19
CA ILE A 307 -9.66 19.68 10.32
C ILE A 307 -10.56 19.32 11.51
N ASN A 308 -11.82 18.97 11.27
CA ASN A 308 -12.73 18.60 12.35
C ASN A 308 -12.28 17.29 13.02
N SER A 309 -11.89 16.28 12.24
CA SER A 309 -11.33 15.04 12.79
C SER A 309 -10.16 15.30 13.73
N LEU A 310 -9.19 16.14 13.32
CA LEU A 310 -8.04 16.49 14.16
C LEU A 310 -8.44 17.28 15.42
N LYS A 311 -9.46 18.17 15.34
CA LYS A 311 -9.99 18.90 16.52
C LYS A 311 -10.67 17.97 17.51
N ASP A 312 -11.27 16.89 17.02
CA ASP A 312 -11.90 15.85 17.84
C ASP A 312 -10.87 14.81 18.33
N ASP A 313 -9.57 15.12 18.19
CA ASP A 313 -8.44 14.23 18.57
C ASP A 313 -8.43 12.89 17.80
N GLU A 314 -9.02 12.87 16.59
CA GLU A 314 -9.08 11.70 15.73
C GLU A 314 -8.09 11.83 14.55
N PRO A 315 -7.20 10.82 14.36
CA PRO A 315 -6.24 10.85 13.28
C PRO A 315 -6.89 10.61 11.92
N VAL A 316 -6.28 11.18 10.87
CA VAL A 316 -6.68 11.00 9.46
C VAL A 316 -5.69 10.06 8.77
N TRP A 317 -6.24 9.07 8.01
CA TRP A 317 -5.43 8.13 7.22
C TRP A 317 -5.03 8.75 5.87
#